data_1f6bf8be7a1e3913183705edb3c67c31
#
_entry.id   1f6bf8be7a1e3913183705edb3c67c31
#
_cell.length_a   1.000
_cell.length_b   1.000
_cell.length_c   1.000
_cell.angle_alpha   90.00
_cell.angle_beta   90.00
_cell.angle_gamma   90.00
#
_symmetry.space_group_name_H-M   'P 1'
#
loop_
_entity.id
_entity.type
_entity.pdbx_description
1 polymer ?
#
loop_
_entity_poly.entity_id
_entity_poly.type
_entity_poly.pdbx_seq_one_letter_code
_entity_poly.pdbx_strand_id
1 'polypeptide(L)'
;TQGFLFNAIGIRSASRIYFGKEPKDLDIQESAILVAMLKNPRQFNPNREISKGKSLIRRNVVFAQMAKNEFITQQEKDSLQQLPLKINFTPESHNDGLATYFREYLRDYLKKWTKNNPKPNGELYNINRDGLKIFVTLDSRMQQYAQEAVQEHMSNLQSYFFKEQKNNESAPFYDLEEEQVTSIYTRARKRSERYRKMKKNGYSEKQIDSAFDAKTDMRVFSWNAQREVDTILSPNDSIQYYKTILRSGLLSIEPQTGHIKAWVGGINHKYFKYDHVEQGKRQVGSTFKPFVYATAINQLRLSPCEKFSNTPYTIPKGRFGIPKAWTPKNSGEKYGGEISLKEALAKSVNVISARLIDMVTPANVARLAKSAGIESRIPKSPSIALGSVELSLMEMTGAYATFANKGMRVEPNMLLRIEDKNGTVLADFTPKTNEVLSEESAYVVLELLKGVTTAGSGVRLRTSAHYYKDIITGFPYEFTNPIAGKTGTTQNQTDGWFMGVVPNLATGVWTGGEDRAVHFENIAEGQGATMSLPTWALFMKKVYADTTLNISQEDFEKPEYVGIDTNCGKEPVNKENKIKKRPPVDDDTDF
;
A
#
# COMPACT_ATOMS: atom_id res chain seq x y z
N THR A 1 -27.78 -5.50 22.72
CA THR A 1 -27.70 -4.82 21.42
C THR A 1 -28.51 -5.59 20.38
N GLN A 2 -29.50 -4.96 19.77
CA GLN A 2 -30.40 -5.57 18.78
C GLN A 2 -29.79 -5.53 17.37
N GLY A 3 -29.89 -6.63 16.62
CA GLY A 3 -29.54 -6.67 15.19
C GLY A 3 -30.75 -6.37 14.31
N PHE A 4 -30.54 -5.58 13.25
CA PHE A 4 -31.57 -5.13 12.29
C PHE A 4 -31.36 -5.72 10.88
N LEU A 5 -30.59 -6.78 10.72
CA LEU A 5 -30.08 -7.35 9.46
C LEU A 5 -29.05 -6.46 8.74
N PHE A 6 -28.47 -6.98 7.65
CA PHE A 6 -27.49 -6.26 6.81
C PHE A 6 -26.35 -5.62 7.60
N ASN A 7 -25.84 -6.30 8.62
CA ASN A 7 -24.81 -5.83 9.55
C ASN A 7 -25.22 -4.63 10.43
N ALA A 8 -26.46 -4.20 10.38
CA ALA A 8 -26.99 -3.16 11.25
C ALA A 8 -27.13 -3.68 12.68
N ILE A 9 -26.13 -3.45 13.52
CA ILE A 9 -26.11 -3.83 14.93
C ILE A 9 -26.23 -2.57 15.79
N GLY A 10 -27.35 -2.46 16.53
CA GLY A 10 -27.69 -1.27 17.32
C GLY A 10 -28.38 -0.18 16.50
N ILE A 11 -29.01 0.77 17.20
CA ILE A 11 -29.83 1.82 16.62
C ILE A 11 -29.05 2.74 15.66
N ARG A 12 -27.82 3.08 15.98
CA ARG A 12 -27.01 4.00 15.19
C ARG A 12 -26.69 3.39 13.81
N SER A 13 -26.27 2.15 13.78
CA SER A 13 -26.00 1.43 12.53
C SER A 13 -27.27 1.21 11.73
N ALA A 14 -28.38 0.88 12.39
CA ALA A 14 -29.69 0.73 11.72
C ALA A 14 -30.17 2.06 11.10
N SER A 15 -30.08 3.15 11.83
CA SER A 15 -30.43 4.50 11.35
C SER A 15 -29.66 4.88 10.07
N ARG A 16 -28.34 4.68 10.09
CA ARG A 16 -27.47 4.96 8.93
C ARG A 16 -27.80 4.07 7.74
N ILE A 17 -27.92 2.76 7.95
CA ILE A 17 -28.16 1.77 6.88
C ILE A 17 -29.55 1.92 6.24
N TYR A 18 -30.59 2.16 7.03
CA TYR A 18 -31.95 2.24 6.51
C TYR A 18 -32.35 3.64 6.05
N PHE A 19 -31.74 4.71 6.60
CA PHE A 19 -32.16 6.10 6.36
C PHE A 19 -31.02 7.05 6.02
N GLY A 20 -29.74 6.66 6.16
CA GLY A 20 -28.58 7.54 5.93
C GLY A 20 -28.45 8.67 6.96
N LYS A 21 -29.04 8.52 8.16
CA LYS A 21 -29.12 9.55 9.21
C LYS A 21 -28.55 9.07 10.55
N GLU A 22 -28.13 10.01 11.39
CA GLU A 22 -27.89 9.71 12.81
C GLU A 22 -29.21 9.49 13.56
N PRO A 23 -29.24 8.73 14.67
CA PRO A 23 -30.48 8.47 15.41
C PRO A 23 -31.24 9.70 15.85
N LYS A 24 -30.56 10.79 16.17
CA LYS A 24 -31.15 12.09 16.58
C LYS A 24 -31.87 12.82 15.45
N ASP A 25 -31.55 12.49 14.21
CA ASP A 25 -32.05 13.14 13.00
C ASP A 25 -33.16 12.34 12.32
N LEU A 26 -33.56 11.20 12.93
CA LEU A 26 -34.67 10.39 12.45
C LEU A 26 -36.01 11.12 12.67
N ASP A 27 -36.86 11.07 11.64
CA ASP A 27 -38.24 11.47 11.80
C ASP A 27 -39.08 10.41 12.54
N ILE A 28 -40.34 10.78 12.87
CA ILE A 28 -41.26 9.90 13.60
C ILE A 28 -41.52 8.61 12.83
N GLN A 29 -41.64 8.66 11.49
CA GLN A 29 -41.89 7.48 10.66
C GLN A 29 -40.69 6.53 10.67
N GLU A 30 -39.48 7.07 10.47
CA GLU A 30 -38.22 6.35 10.44
C GLU A 30 -37.97 5.64 11.78
N SER A 31 -38.21 6.38 12.87
CA SER A 31 -38.15 5.83 14.24
C SER A 31 -39.14 4.70 14.45
N ALA A 32 -40.40 4.88 14.03
CA ALA A 32 -41.43 3.86 14.14
C ALA A 32 -41.15 2.59 13.32
N ILE A 33 -40.49 2.73 12.16
CA ILE A 33 -40.03 1.59 11.35
C ILE A 33 -38.97 0.77 12.11
N LEU A 34 -37.96 1.43 12.71
CA LEU A 34 -36.93 0.73 13.49
C LEU A 34 -37.54 0.04 14.72
N VAL A 35 -38.46 0.70 15.42
CA VAL A 35 -39.21 0.10 16.55
C VAL A 35 -40.04 -1.11 16.07
N ALA A 36 -40.69 -1.00 14.92
CA ALA A 36 -41.43 -2.13 14.33
C ALA A 36 -40.53 -3.36 14.06
N MET A 37 -39.29 -3.13 13.61
CA MET A 37 -38.30 -4.17 13.37
C MET A 37 -37.79 -4.84 14.64
N LEU A 38 -37.85 -4.20 15.82
CA LEU A 38 -37.42 -4.84 17.09
C LEU A 38 -38.14 -6.14 17.38
N LYS A 39 -39.40 -6.29 16.97
CA LYS A 39 -40.18 -7.50 17.17
C LYS A 39 -39.59 -8.69 16.37
N ASN A 40 -39.26 -8.46 15.12
CA ASN A 40 -38.63 -9.45 14.25
C ASN A 40 -38.05 -8.74 13.01
N PRO A 41 -36.74 -8.47 12.98
CA PRO A 41 -36.08 -7.71 11.89
C PRO A 41 -36.22 -8.38 10.52
N ARG A 42 -36.37 -9.72 10.46
CA ARG A 42 -36.54 -10.43 9.18
C ARG A 42 -37.95 -10.31 8.64
N GLN A 43 -38.95 -10.37 9.53
CA GLN A 43 -40.35 -10.33 9.17
C GLN A 43 -40.88 -8.92 8.87
N PHE A 44 -40.34 -7.91 9.55
CA PHE A 44 -40.76 -6.51 9.44
C PHE A 44 -39.70 -5.62 8.77
N ASN A 45 -38.95 -6.18 7.83
CA ASN A 45 -37.92 -5.42 7.12
C ASN A 45 -38.54 -4.60 5.98
N PRO A 46 -38.36 -3.25 5.97
CA PRO A 46 -38.96 -2.38 4.95
C PRO A 46 -38.28 -2.51 3.58
N ASN A 47 -37.03 -3.01 3.53
CA ASN A 47 -36.24 -3.15 2.29
C ASN A 47 -36.46 -4.48 1.57
N ARG A 48 -37.21 -5.42 2.13
CA ARG A 48 -37.47 -6.72 1.52
C ARG A 48 -38.88 -6.75 0.96
N GLU A 49 -39.05 -6.95 -0.34
CA GLU A 49 -40.34 -6.92 -1.01
C GLU A 49 -41.37 -7.83 -0.32
N ILE A 50 -40.98 -9.07 0.01
CA ILE A 50 -41.82 -10.06 0.71
C ILE A 50 -42.29 -9.62 2.12
N SER A 51 -41.62 -8.65 2.74
CA SER A 51 -41.93 -8.17 4.10
C SER A 51 -42.39 -6.73 4.17
N LYS A 52 -42.36 -6.01 3.06
CA LYS A 52 -42.67 -4.57 2.98
C LYS A 52 -44.09 -4.26 3.48
N GLY A 53 -45.10 -5.00 3.02
CA GLY A 53 -46.49 -4.83 3.50
C GLY A 53 -46.62 -5.11 5.01
N LYS A 54 -45.96 -6.15 5.53
CA LYS A 54 -45.93 -6.45 6.96
C LYS A 54 -45.22 -5.37 7.78
N SER A 55 -44.16 -4.78 7.22
CA SER A 55 -43.45 -3.66 7.83
C SER A 55 -44.36 -2.44 7.96
N LEU A 56 -45.10 -2.10 6.90
CA LEU A 56 -46.10 -1.00 6.92
C LEU A 56 -47.16 -1.19 8.02
N ILE A 57 -47.78 -2.37 8.05
CA ILE A 57 -48.78 -2.70 9.06
C ILE A 57 -48.18 -2.57 10.48
N ARG A 58 -46.98 -3.11 10.69
CA ARG A 58 -46.34 -3.09 12.01
C ARG A 58 -45.92 -1.67 12.43
N ARG A 59 -45.45 -0.81 11.50
CA ARG A 59 -45.20 0.62 11.74
C ARG A 59 -46.48 1.31 12.22
N ASN A 60 -47.61 1.05 11.56
CA ASN A 60 -48.91 1.63 11.91
C ASN A 60 -49.38 1.21 13.29
N VAL A 61 -49.05 -0.03 13.74
CA VAL A 61 -49.26 -0.45 15.14
C VAL A 61 -48.39 0.35 16.11
N VAL A 62 -47.16 0.70 15.75
CA VAL A 62 -46.32 1.57 16.58
C VAL A 62 -46.96 2.94 16.74
N PHE A 63 -47.44 3.57 15.66
CA PHE A 63 -48.18 4.86 15.75
C PHE A 63 -49.42 4.75 16.62
N ALA A 64 -50.20 3.65 16.54
CA ALA A 64 -51.33 3.46 17.41
C ALA A 64 -50.95 3.39 18.90
N GLN A 65 -49.80 2.76 19.21
CA GLN A 65 -49.27 2.73 20.58
C GLN A 65 -48.76 4.09 21.03
N MET A 66 -48.13 4.86 20.14
CA MET A 66 -47.71 6.24 20.43
C MET A 66 -48.90 7.14 20.76
N ALA A 67 -49.99 7.07 19.98
CA ALA A 67 -51.22 7.84 20.25
C ALA A 67 -51.88 7.39 21.56
N LYS A 68 -51.96 6.06 21.82
CA LYS A 68 -52.53 5.53 23.08
C LYS A 68 -51.75 6.04 24.33
N ASN A 69 -50.45 6.25 24.19
CA ASN A 69 -49.57 6.71 25.28
C ASN A 69 -49.32 8.23 25.21
N GLU A 70 -50.13 8.96 24.45
CA GLU A 70 -50.10 10.44 24.36
C GLU A 70 -48.78 11.06 23.84
N PHE A 71 -47.94 10.27 23.15
CA PHE A 71 -46.71 10.80 22.48
C PHE A 71 -47.02 11.54 21.18
N ILE A 72 -48.17 11.23 20.54
CA ILE A 72 -48.72 11.92 19.38
C ILE A 72 -50.23 12.01 19.52
N THR A 73 -50.84 12.98 18.86
CA THR A 73 -52.32 13.11 18.81
C THR A 73 -52.95 12.04 17.91
N GLN A 74 -54.26 11.83 18.07
CA GLN A 74 -54.98 10.92 17.19
C GLN A 74 -54.97 11.41 15.72
N GLN A 75 -55.05 12.73 15.49
CA GLN A 75 -55.01 13.31 14.16
C GLN A 75 -53.63 13.12 13.49
N GLU A 76 -52.52 13.28 14.23
CA GLU A 76 -51.16 12.98 13.76
C GLU A 76 -51.02 11.49 13.42
N LYS A 77 -51.49 10.57 14.26
CA LYS A 77 -51.51 9.13 14.00
C LYS A 77 -52.17 8.83 12.66
N ASP A 78 -53.40 9.37 12.45
CA ASP A 78 -54.19 9.09 11.25
C ASP A 78 -53.46 9.63 9.99
N SER A 79 -52.86 10.80 10.07
CA SER A 79 -52.01 11.38 9.00
C SER A 79 -50.77 10.51 8.72
N LEU A 80 -50.02 10.11 9.75
CA LEU A 80 -48.78 9.33 9.62
C LEU A 80 -49.06 7.93 9.06
N GLN A 81 -50.21 7.30 9.38
CA GLN A 81 -50.56 5.99 8.87
C GLN A 81 -50.83 5.98 7.36
N GLN A 82 -51.20 7.09 6.75
CA GLN A 82 -51.43 7.22 5.30
C GLN A 82 -50.11 7.29 4.49
N LEU A 83 -49.02 7.65 5.15
CA LEU A 83 -47.73 7.83 4.46
C LEU A 83 -47.11 6.48 4.04
N PRO A 84 -46.51 6.38 2.85
CA PRO A 84 -45.82 5.18 2.41
C PRO A 84 -44.54 4.95 3.22
N LEU A 85 -44.00 3.73 3.18
CA LEU A 85 -42.67 3.45 3.69
C LEU A 85 -41.63 4.16 2.83
N LYS A 86 -40.87 5.08 3.42
CA LYS A 86 -39.75 5.76 2.78
C LYS A 86 -38.45 5.32 3.45
N ILE A 87 -37.57 4.74 2.70
CA ILE A 87 -36.23 4.33 3.15
C ILE A 87 -35.19 4.86 2.18
N ASN A 88 -34.02 5.17 2.71
CA ASN A 88 -32.80 5.41 1.94
C ASN A 88 -31.79 4.32 2.30
N PHE A 89 -32.00 3.14 1.73
CA PHE A 89 -31.25 1.93 2.11
C PHE A 89 -29.86 1.94 1.53
N THR A 90 -28.88 2.18 2.39
CA THR A 90 -27.46 2.25 2.05
C THR A 90 -26.71 1.24 2.94
N PRO A 91 -26.69 -0.06 2.57
CA PRO A 91 -26.01 -1.07 3.37
C PRO A 91 -24.52 -0.80 3.39
N GLU A 92 -23.98 -0.65 4.58
CA GLU A 92 -22.53 -0.56 4.75
C GLU A 92 -21.92 -1.96 4.49
N SER A 93 -21.21 -2.07 3.37
CA SER A 93 -20.40 -3.25 3.07
C SER A 93 -18.98 -3.05 3.61
N HIS A 94 -18.39 -4.09 4.17
CA HIS A 94 -16.97 -4.07 4.52
C HIS A 94 -16.05 -3.95 3.28
N ASN A 95 -16.63 -4.12 2.07
CA ASN A 95 -15.93 -3.94 0.81
C ASN A 95 -15.95 -2.50 0.28
N ASP A 96 -16.80 -1.65 0.85
CA ASP A 96 -17.02 -0.28 0.39
C ASP A 96 -16.56 0.75 1.44
N GLY A 97 -16.36 1.99 1.00
CA GLY A 97 -15.94 3.10 1.84
C GLY A 97 -14.42 3.23 1.98
N LEU A 98 -14.02 4.07 2.92
CA LEU A 98 -12.64 4.45 3.12
C LEU A 98 -11.82 3.32 3.77
N ALA A 99 -10.56 3.16 3.32
CA ALA A 99 -9.55 2.28 3.94
C ALA A 99 -9.96 0.79 4.08
N THR A 100 -10.58 0.21 3.06
CA THR A 100 -11.12 -1.17 3.12
C THR A 100 -10.06 -2.23 3.45
N TYR A 101 -8.87 -2.16 2.85
CA TYR A 101 -7.76 -3.09 3.15
C TYR A 101 -7.25 -2.92 4.58
N PHE A 102 -7.02 -1.68 5.01
CA PHE A 102 -6.63 -1.37 6.38
C PHE A 102 -7.65 -1.88 7.40
N ARG A 103 -8.95 -1.72 7.16
CA ARG A 103 -10.02 -2.21 8.06
C ARG A 103 -10.03 -3.74 8.17
N GLU A 104 -9.75 -4.46 7.08
CA GLU A 104 -9.62 -5.93 7.14
C GLU A 104 -8.37 -6.36 7.91
N TYR A 105 -7.23 -5.72 7.66
CA TYR A 105 -6.01 -5.96 8.41
C TYR A 105 -6.20 -5.67 9.91
N LEU A 106 -6.79 -4.52 10.24
CA LEU A 106 -7.14 -4.14 11.61
C LEU A 106 -8.10 -5.13 12.26
N ARG A 107 -9.11 -5.62 11.54
CA ARG A 107 -10.05 -6.62 12.06
C ARG A 107 -9.33 -7.91 12.46
N ASP A 108 -8.41 -8.39 11.65
CA ASP A 108 -7.67 -9.62 11.95
C ASP A 108 -6.68 -9.42 13.10
N TYR A 109 -6.08 -8.24 13.21
CA TYR A 109 -5.29 -7.86 14.37
C TYR A 109 -6.13 -7.85 15.66
N LEU A 110 -7.30 -7.19 15.63
CA LEU A 110 -8.20 -7.10 16.78
C LEU A 110 -8.73 -8.47 17.23
N LYS A 111 -9.02 -9.39 16.30
CA LYS A 111 -9.37 -10.77 16.65
C LYS A 111 -8.27 -11.49 17.41
N LYS A 112 -6.99 -11.25 17.06
CA LYS A 112 -5.84 -11.79 17.81
C LYS A 112 -5.71 -11.11 19.16
N TRP A 113 -5.85 -9.78 19.18
CA TRP A 113 -5.78 -9.00 20.42
C TRP A 113 -6.84 -9.44 21.42
N THR A 114 -8.10 -9.60 21.03
CA THR A 114 -9.19 -10.05 21.93
C THR A 114 -8.95 -11.43 22.52
N LYS A 115 -8.28 -12.34 21.80
CA LYS A 115 -7.90 -13.66 22.32
C LYS A 115 -6.85 -13.58 23.43
N ASN A 116 -5.94 -12.63 23.32
CA ASN A 116 -4.83 -12.46 24.26
C ASN A 116 -5.17 -11.52 25.43
N ASN A 117 -6.29 -10.81 25.36
CA ASN A 117 -6.72 -9.82 26.34
C ASN A 117 -8.20 -10.07 26.74
N PRO A 118 -8.49 -11.08 27.56
CA PRO A 118 -9.85 -11.34 28.01
C PRO A 118 -10.37 -10.26 28.95
N LYS A 119 -11.67 -10.18 29.11
CA LYS A 119 -12.33 -9.35 30.13
C LYS A 119 -11.97 -9.82 31.53
N PRO A 120 -12.16 -9.00 32.58
CA PRO A 120 -11.90 -9.40 33.97
C PRO A 120 -12.66 -10.66 34.42
N ASN A 121 -13.80 -10.95 33.82
CA ASN A 121 -14.59 -12.15 34.07
C ASN A 121 -14.16 -13.40 33.28
N GLY A 122 -13.05 -13.31 32.52
CA GLY A 122 -12.51 -14.38 31.67
C GLY A 122 -13.15 -14.53 30.29
N GLU A 123 -14.23 -13.80 29.98
CA GLU A 123 -14.83 -13.82 28.64
C GLU A 123 -13.98 -13.03 27.64
N LEU A 124 -14.03 -13.42 26.36
CA LEU A 124 -13.38 -12.65 25.30
C LEU A 124 -14.19 -11.41 24.92
N TYR A 125 -13.50 -10.32 24.60
CA TYR A 125 -14.15 -9.17 23.95
C TYR A 125 -14.68 -9.55 22.58
N ASN A 126 -15.88 -9.05 22.26
CA ASN A 126 -16.47 -9.17 20.95
C ASN A 126 -16.43 -7.82 20.23
N ILE A 127 -15.57 -7.73 19.19
CA ILE A 127 -15.33 -6.49 18.44
C ILE A 127 -16.59 -5.87 17.81
N ASN A 128 -17.65 -6.65 17.62
CA ASN A 128 -18.89 -6.20 17.00
C ASN A 128 -20.01 -5.90 18.00
N ARG A 129 -19.88 -6.28 19.27
CA ARG A 129 -20.98 -6.21 20.26
C ARG A 129 -20.66 -5.43 21.52
N ASP A 130 -19.40 -5.40 21.94
CA ASP A 130 -19.04 -4.83 23.24
C ASP A 130 -18.85 -3.31 23.21
N GLY A 131 -19.01 -2.69 22.03
CA GLY A 131 -18.92 -1.23 21.87
C GLY A 131 -17.51 -0.68 22.05
N LEU A 132 -16.50 -1.46 21.70
CA LEU A 132 -15.11 -1.02 21.73
C LEU A 132 -14.90 0.20 20.83
N LYS A 133 -14.17 1.20 21.35
CA LYS A 133 -13.70 2.35 20.59
C LYS A 133 -12.25 2.11 20.22
N ILE A 134 -11.97 2.04 18.92
CA ILE A 134 -10.66 1.76 18.36
C ILE A 134 -10.09 3.04 17.77
N PHE A 135 -9.04 3.58 18.38
CA PHE A 135 -8.35 4.78 17.92
C PHE A 135 -7.18 4.37 17.04
N VAL A 136 -7.23 4.79 15.78
CA VAL A 136 -6.23 4.47 14.77
C VAL A 136 -5.40 5.69 14.41
N THR A 137 -4.22 5.47 13.83
CA THR A 137 -3.29 6.52 13.41
C THR A 137 -3.61 7.09 12.04
N LEU A 138 -4.46 6.40 11.26
CA LEU A 138 -4.83 6.75 9.90
C LEU A 138 -5.49 8.14 9.85
N ASP A 139 -5.05 9.01 8.94
CA ASP A 139 -5.74 10.26 8.62
C ASP A 139 -6.72 10.03 7.47
N SER A 140 -8.00 10.31 7.68
CA SER A 140 -9.05 10.03 6.70
C SER A 140 -8.90 10.82 5.40
N ARG A 141 -8.36 12.06 5.45
CA ARG A 141 -8.12 12.91 4.28
C ARG A 141 -6.94 12.38 3.48
N MET A 142 -5.81 12.09 4.15
CA MET A 142 -4.66 11.47 3.49
C MET A 142 -5.02 10.11 2.87
N GLN A 143 -5.85 9.33 3.56
CA GLN A 143 -6.35 8.07 3.03
C GLN A 143 -7.20 8.27 1.76
N GLN A 144 -8.07 9.28 1.76
CA GLN A 144 -8.87 9.62 0.58
C GLN A 144 -7.98 10.06 -0.58
N TYR A 145 -7.03 10.98 -0.34
CA TYR A 145 -6.07 11.45 -1.36
C TYR A 145 -5.24 10.31 -1.94
N ALA A 146 -4.82 9.36 -1.11
CA ALA A 146 -4.10 8.17 -1.54
C ALA A 146 -4.95 7.26 -2.45
N GLN A 147 -6.20 7.01 -2.08
CA GLN A 147 -7.14 6.22 -2.90
C GLN A 147 -7.42 6.90 -4.25
N GLU A 148 -7.65 8.21 -4.25
CA GLU A 148 -7.87 9.00 -5.47
C GLU A 148 -6.63 8.97 -6.38
N ALA A 149 -5.43 9.18 -5.84
CA ALA A 149 -4.18 9.16 -6.60
C ALA A 149 -3.91 7.79 -7.24
N VAL A 150 -4.12 6.70 -6.49
CA VAL A 150 -4.01 5.34 -7.03
C VAL A 150 -5.04 5.12 -8.15
N GLN A 151 -6.28 5.55 -7.96
CA GLN A 151 -7.32 5.35 -8.95
C GLN A 151 -7.09 6.14 -10.22
N GLU A 152 -6.68 7.40 -10.08
CA GLU A 152 -6.43 8.31 -11.19
C GLU A 152 -5.30 7.79 -12.08
N HIS A 153 -4.14 7.49 -11.48
CA HIS A 153 -3.01 7.00 -12.26
C HIS A 153 -3.22 5.59 -12.81
N MET A 154 -3.73 4.66 -12.00
CA MET A 154 -3.92 3.28 -12.44
C MET A 154 -4.95 3.12 -13.55
N SER A 155 -5.97 3.97 -13.61
CA SER A 155 -6.93 4.00 -14.72
C SER A 155 -6.24 4.36 -16.03
N ASN A 156 -5.39 5.38 -16.00
CA ASN A 156 -4.62 5.82 -17.17
C ASN A 156 -3.57 4.76 -17.58
N LEU A 157 -2.75 4.30 -16.65
CA LEU A 157 -1.71 3.30 -16.87
C LEU A 157 -2.30 2.00 -17.47
N GLN A 158 -3.45 1.55 -16.95
CA GLN A 158 -4.15 0.38 -17.48
C GLN A 158 -4.63 0.58 -18.91
N SER A 159 -5.07 1.78 -19.26
CA SER A 159 -5.46 2.10 -20.64
C SER A 159 -4.28 1.94 -21.61
N TYR A 160 -3.08 2.37 -21.21
CA TYR A 160 -1.85 2.15 -21.99
C TYR A 160 -1.48 0.67 -22.06
N PHE A 161 -1.56 -0.04 -20.94
CA PHE A 161 -1.30 -1.48 -20.91
C PHE A 161 -2.22 -2.24 -21.86
N PHE A 162 -3.52 -1.94 -21.86
CA PHE A 162 -4.46 -2.56 -22.78
C PHE A 162 -4.15 -2.25 -24.26
N LYS A 163 -3.66 -1.06 -24.57
CA LYS A 163 -3.25 -0.72 -25.95
C LYS A 163 -2.05 -1.54 -26.40
N GLU A 164 -1.05 -1.68 -25.52
CA GLU A 164 0.15 -2.49 -25.79
C GLU A 164 -0.22 -3.96 -26.00
N GLN A 165 -1.08 -4.51 -25.12
CA GLN A 165 -1.49 -5.91 -25.16
C GLN A 165 -2.31 -6.31 -26.41
N LYS A 166 -2.83 -5.36 -27.20
CA LYS A 166 -3.59 -5.68 -28.43
C LYS A 166 -2.77 -6.46 -29.46
N ASN A 167 -1.47 -6.25 -29.48
CA ASN A 167 -0.55 -6.88 -30.43
C ASN A 167 0.21 -8.07 -29.81
N ASN A 168 -0.11 -8.44 -28.57
CA ASN A 168 0.50 -9.56 -27.87
C ASN A 168 -0.36 -10.80 -28.01
N GLU A 169 0.10 -11.80 -28.80
CA GLU A 169 -0.63 -13.06 -29.04
C GLU A 169 -0.81 -13.89 -27.77
N SER A 170 0.12 -13.79 -26.81
CA SER A 170 0.05 -14.47 -25.51
C SER A 170 -0.51 -13.60 -24.39
N ALA A 171 -1.20 -12.49 -24.72
CA ALA A 171 -1.70 -11.54 -23.72
C ALA A 171 -2.41 -12.21 -22.55
N PRO A 172 -2.13 -11.76 -21.30
CA PRO A 172 -1.30 -10.61 -20.92
C PRO A 172 0.17 -10.97 -20.61
N PHE A 173 0.63 -12.14 -21.00
CA PHE A 173 1.95 -12.65 -20.62
C PHE A 173 3.01 -12.34 -21.67
N TYR A 174 4.24 -12.11 -21.20
CA TYR A 174 5.44 -12.04 -22.00
C TYR A 174 6.43 -13.10 -21.55
N ASP A 175 7.32 -13.52 -22.45
CA ASP A 175 8.44 -14.43 -22.18
C ASP A 175 8.04 -15.80 -21.58
N LEU A 176 6.83 -16.30 -21.91
CA LEU A 176 6.34 -17.60 -21.47
C LEU A 176 5.99 -18.51 -22.67
N GLU A 177 6.34 -19.77 -22.53
CA GLU A 177 5.88 -20.83 -23.43
C GLU A 177 4.39 -21.14 -23.18
N GLU A 178 3.69 -21.65 -24.19
CA GLU A 178 2.26 -21.96 -24.14
C GLU A 178 1.88 -22.88 -22.98
N GLU A 179 2.74 -23.86 -22.67
CA GLU A 179 2.54 -24.78 -21.53
C GLU A 179 2.56 -24.03 -20.18
N GLN A 180 3.44 -23.03 -20.04
CA GLN A 180 3.52 -22.20 -18.82
C GLN A 180 2.29 -21.33 -18.65
N VAL A 181 1.80 -20.72 -19.74
CA VAL A 181 0.55 -19.93 -19.77
C VAL A 181 -0.63 -20.81 -19.38
N THR A 182 -0.77 -21.99 -19.99
CA THR A 182 -1.81 -22.98 -19.65
C THR A 182 -1.76 -23.37 -18.18
N SER A 183 -0.55 -23.58 -17.64
CA SER A 183 -0.35 -23.91 -16.22
C SER A 183 -0.84 -22.77 -15.29
N ILE A 184 -0.60 -21.50 -15.66
CA ILE A 184 -1.06 -20.33 -14.88
C ILE A 184 -2.59 -20.29 -14.85
N TYR A 185 -3.26 -20.42 -16.00
CA TYR A 185 -4.71 -20.41 -16.07
C TYR A 185 -5.34 -21.60 -15.34
N THR A 186 -4.79 -22.78 -15.48
CA THR A 186 -5.25 -23.98 -14.77
C THR A 186 -5.16 -23.80 -13.25
N ARG A 187 -4.07 -23.25 -12.74
CA ARG A 187 -3.94 -22.94 -11.31
C ARG A 187 -4.91 -21.88 -10.84
N ALA A 188 -5.11 -20.80 -11.61
CA ALA A 188 -6.07 -19.75 -11.30
C ALA A 188 -7.51 -20.31 -11.25
N ARG A 189 -7.88 -21.13 -12.22
CA ARG A 189 -9.17 -21.81 -12.28
C ARG A 189 -9.41 -22.71 -11.06
N LYS A 190 -8.45 -23.58 -10.72
CA LYS A 190 -8.55 -24.48 -9.54
C LYS A 190 -8.64 -23.72 -8.21
N ARG A 191 -8.07 -22.52 -8.13
CA ARG A 191 -8.14 -21.64 -6.96
C ARG A 191 -9.45 -20.85 -6.87
N SER A 192 -10.23 -20.79 -7.95
CA SER A 192 -11.51 -20.04 -7.96
C SER A 192 -12.55 -20.67 -7.04
N GLU A 193 -13.41 -19.85 -6.44
CA GLU A 193 -14.48 -20.31 -5.57
C GLU A 193 -15.48 -21.19 -6.33
N ARG A 194 -15.75 -20.84 -7.60
CA ARG A 194 -16.63 -21.61 -8.50
C ARG A 194 -16.13 -23.05 -8.66
N TYR A 195 -14.85 -23.25 -9.00
CA TYR A 195 -14.25 -24.57 -9.14
C TYR A 195 -14.36 -25.37 -7.84
N ARG A 196 -13.96 -24.77 -6.71
CA ARG A 196 -14.00 -25.44 -5.39
C ARG A 196 -15.44 -25.85 -4.99
N LYS A 197 -16.45 -25.00 -5.24
CA LYS A 197 -17.85 -25.32 -5.00
C LYS A 197 -18.34 -26.47 -5.87
N MET A 198 -18.02 -26.46 -7.17
CA MET A 198 -18.42 -27.54 -8.08
C MET A 198 -17.77 -28.86 -7.67
N LYS A 199 -16.47 -28.87 -7.34
CA LYS A 199 -15.79 -30.08 -6.83
C LYS A 199 -16.43 -30.59 -5.53
N LYS A 200 -16.71 -29.71 -4.58
CA LYS A 200 -17.38 -30.07 -3.33
C LYS A 200 -18.79 -30.68 -3.57
N ASN A 201 -19.48 -30.25 -4.61
CA ASN A 201 -20.80 -30.73 -4.98
C ASN A 201 -20.75 -31.99 -5.88
N GLY A 202 -19.57 -32.60 -6.10
CA GLY A 202 -19.42 -33.87 -6.82
C GLY A 202 -19.39 -33.77 -8.35
N TYR A 203 -19.26 -32.59 -8.94
CA TYR A 203 -19.13 -32.43 -10.40
C TYR A 203 -17.86 -33.07 -10.93
N SER A 204 -17.96 -33.78 -12.06
CA SER A 204 -16.83 -34.34 -12.80
C SER A 204 -16.01 -33.23 -13.46
N GLU A 205 -14.74 -33.50 -13.81
CA GLU A 205 -13.90 -32.51 -14.52
C GLU A 205 -14.56 -32.06 -15.84
N LYS A 206 -15.12 -32.98 -16.63
CA LYS A 206 -15.84 -32.65 -17.88
C LYS A 206 -16.99 -31.66 -17.66
N GLN A 207 -17.77 -31.84 -16.59
CA GLN A 207 -18.85 -30.93 -16.25
C GLN A 207 -18.34 -29.56 -15.81
N ILE A 208 -17.20 -29.55 -15.07
CA ILE A 208 -16.54 -28.30 -14.67
C ILE A 208 -15.97 -27.60 -15.89
N ASP A 209 -15.32 -28.32 -16.82
CA ASP A 209 -14.79 -27.76 -18.06
C ASP A 209 -15.91 -27.08 -18.85
N SER A 210 -17.00 -27.81 -19.14
CA SER A 210 -18.15 -27.26 -19.84
C SER A 210 -18.74 -26.01 -19.15
N ALA A 211 -18.80 -26.00 -17.81
CA ALA A 211 -19.31 -24.84 -17.04
C ALA A 211 -18.33 -23.64 -17.03
N PHE A 212 -17.03 -23.88 -17.23
CA PHE A 212 -16.04 -22.82 -17.32
C PHE A 212 -15.89 -22.24 -18.73
N ASP A 213 -16.34 -22.98 -19.77
CA ASP A 213 -16.36 -22.51 -21.16
C ASP A 213 -17.69 -21.86 -21.54
N ALA A 214 -18.75 -22.16 -20.80
CA ALA A 214 -20.08 -21.60 -21.04
C ALA A 214 -20.13 -20.10 -20.71
N LYS A 215 -20.53 -19.28 -21.69
CA LYS A 215 -20.78 -17.84 -21.48
C LYS A 215 -21.97 -17.63 -20.55
N THR A 216 -21.84 -16.69 -19.62
CA THR A 216 -22.86 -16.34 -18.63
C THR A 216 -22.81 -14.85 -18.33
N ASP A 217 -23.97 -14.30 -17.95
CA ASP A 217 -24.03 -12.92 -17.46
C ASP A 217 -23.21 -12.80 -16.18
N MET A 218 -22.34 -11.81 -16.15
CA MET A 218 -21.51 -11.51 -14.98
C MET A 218 -21.19 -10.03 -14.87
N ARG A 219 -20.95 -9.59 -13.66
CA ARG A 219 -20.46 -8.24 -13.36
C ARG A 219 -18.99 -8.34 -13.02
N VAL A 220 -18.17 -7.60 -13.77
CA VAL A 220 -16.71 -7.57 -13.61
C VAL A 220 -16.22 -6.17 -13.27
N PHE A 221 -15.03 -6.09 -12.66
CA PHE A 221 -14.37 -4.81 -12.44
C PHE A 221 -14.10 -4.10 -13.75
N SER A 222 -14.27 -2.78 -13.78
CA SER A 222 -13.91 -1.92 -14.90
C SER A 222 -13.41 -0.57 -14.40
N TRP A 223 -12.62 0.13 -15.21
CA TRP A 223 -12.12 1.48 -14.89
C TRP A 223 -13.12 2.60 -15.23
N ASN A 224 -14.39 2.27 -15.48
CA ASN A 224 -15.46 3.26 -15.63
C ASN A 224 -15.83 3.93 -14.29
N ALA A 225 -16.73 4.91 -14.30
CA ALA A 225 -17.16 5.64 -13.11
C ALA A 225 -17.79 4.73 -12.03
N GLN A 226 -18.53 3.68 -12.45
CA GLN A 226 -19.15 2.70 -11.55
C GLN A 226 -18.18 1.65 -11.02
N ARG A 227 -16.95 1.59 -11.54
CA ARG A 227 -15.93 0.57 -11.22
C ARG A 227 -16.35 -0.86 -11.53
N GLU A 228 -17.37 -1.05 -12.29
CA GLU A 228 -17.90 -2.34 -12.72
C GLU A 228 -18.69 -2.23 -14.02
N VAL A 229 -18.80 -3.34 -14.72
CA VAL A 229 -19.59 -3.46 -15.95
C VAL A 229 -20.26 -4.81 -16.00
N ASP A 230 -21.52 -4.83 -16.43
CA ASP A 230 -22.24 -6.05 -16.75
C ASP A 230 -21.82 -6.51 -18.16
N THR A 231 -21.49 -7.79 -18.29
CA THR A 231 -20.95 -8.37 -19.51
C THR A 231 -21.27 -9.86 -19.59
N ILE A 232 -21.10 -10.43 -20.78
CA ILE A 232 -21.28 -11.86 -21.03
C ILE A 232 -19.93 -12.47 -21.35
N LEU A 233 -19.36 -13.21 -20.39
CA LEU A 233 -18.07 -13.89 -20.50
C LEU A 233 -18.20 -15.33 -20.02
N SER A 234 -17.30 -16.21 -20.48
CA SER A 234 -17.10 -17.47 -19.78
C SER A 234 -16.28 -17.24 -18.50
N PRO A 235 -16.36 -18.13 -17.50
CA PRO A 235 -15.48 -18.08 -16.36
C PRO A 235 -13.99 -18.10 -16.72
N ASN A 236 -13.60 -18.81 -17.77
CA ASN A 236 -12.22 -18.80 -18.28
C ASN A 236 -11.84 -17.43 -18.84
N ASP A 237 -12.71 -16.80 -19.66
CA ASP A 237 -12.47 -15.44 -20.17
C ASP A 237 -12.35 -14.42 -19.03
N SER A 238 -13.16 -14.57 -17.98
CA SER A 238 -13.08 -13.68 -16.82
C SER A 238 -11.77 -13.83 -16.06
N ILE A 239 -11.23 -15.04 -15.91
CA ILE A 239 -9.92 -15.28 -15.33
C ILE A 239 -8.83 -14.60 -16.16
N GLN A 240 -8.86 -14.74 -17.47
CA GLN A 240 -7.94 -14.07 -18.39
C GLN A 240 -8.04 -12.55 -18.25
N TYR A 241 -9.25 -11.99 -18.25
CA TYR A 241 -9.49 -10.56 -18.05
C TYR A 241 -8.86 -10.05 -16.74
N TYR A 242 -9.08 -10.75 -15.62
CA TYR A 242 -8.52 -10.35 -14.33
C TYR A 242 -6.99 -10.45 -14.27
N LYS A 243 -6.37 -11.32 -15.06
CA LYS A 243 -4.90 -11.39 -15.19
C LYS A 243 -4.31 -10.17 -15.92
N THR A 244 -5.07 -9.53 -16.82
CA THR A 244 -4.61 -8.30 -17.50
C THR A 244 -4.65 -7.05 -16.62
N ILE A 245 -5.34 -7.08 -15.48
CA ILE A 245 -5.49 -5.90 -14.62
C ILE A 245 -4.24 -5.70 -13.76
N LEU A 246 -3.60 -4.55 -13.91
CA LEU A 246 -2.47 -4.15 -13.07
C LEU A 246 -2.91 -3.89 -11.62
N ARG A 247 -2.00 -4.10 -10.69
CA ARG A 247 -2.16 -3.90 -9.25
C ARG A 247 -1.29 -2.75 -8.77
N SER A 248 -1.70 -2.11 -7.69
CA SER A 248 -0.88 -1.10 -7.01
C SER A 248 -1.17 -1.10 -5.52
N GLY A 249 -0.18 -0.67 -4.75
CA GLY A 249 -0.30 -0.36 -3.33
C GLY A 249 0.38 0.95 -2.99
N LEU A 250 -0.14 1.66 -1.99
CA LEU A 250 0.45 2.87 -1.42
C LEU A 250 0.40 2.81 0.10
N LEU A 251 1.52 3.15 0.72
CA LEU A 251 1.62 3.31 2.18
C LEU A 251 2.31 4.62 2.53
N SER A 252 1.78 5.34 3.51
CA SER A 252 2.37 6.58 4.01
C SER A 252 2.52 6.51 5.53
N ILE A 253 3.72 6.85 6.04
CA ILE A 253 4.11 6.75 7.45
C ILE A 253 4.73 8.07 7.89
N GLU A 254 4.38 8.55 9.08
CA GLU A 254 5.04 9.65 9.76
C GLU A 254 6.31 9.13 10.45
N PRO A 255 7.52 9.56 10.05
CA PRO A 255 8.77 8.95 10.51
C PRO A 255 9.00 9.05 12.02
N GLN A 256 8.62 10.18 12.64
CA GLN A 256 8.88 10.47 14.05
C GLN A 256 8.05 9.63 15.01
N THR A 257 6.85 9.23 14.59
CA THR A 257 5.88 8.52 15.45
C THR A 257 5.63 7.08 15.00
N GLY A 258 6.05 6.72 13.78
CA GLY A 258 5.67 5.46 13.14
C GLY A 258 4.19 5.40 12.73
N HIS A 259 3.42 6.46 12.89
CA HIS A 259 1.99 6.48 12.59
C HIS A 259 1.73 6.24 11.10
N ILE A 260 0.93 5.24 10.80
CA ILE A 260 0.43 4.99 9.45
C ILE A 260 -0.66 6.01 9.14
N LYS A 261 -0.41 6.87 8.14
CA LYS A 261 -1.33 7.96 7.74
C LYS A 261 -2.24 7.60 6.58
N ALA A 262 -1.78 6.74 5.66
CA ALA A 262 -2.58 6.24 4.55
C ALA A 262 -2.17 4.81 4.19
N TRP A 263 -3.14 3.96 3.81
CA TRP A 263 -2.96 2.56 3.45
C TRP A 263 -3.89 2.18 2.31
N VAL A 264 -3.35 2.00 1.12
CA VAL A 264 -4.09 1.51 -0.05
C VAL A 264 -3.49 0.17 -0.45
N GLY A 265 -4.12 -0.93 -0.05
CA GLY A 265 -3.64 -2.30 -0.31
C GLY A 265 -3.91 -2.80 -1.72
N GLY A 266 -4.69 -2.06 -2.52
CA GLY A 266 -5.02 -2.42 -3.90
C GLY A 266 -6.02 -1.48 -4.54
N ILE A 267 -6.32 -1.73 -5.81
CA ILE A 267 -7.14 -0.84 -6.64
C ILE A 267 -8.65 -0.89 -6.37
N ASN A 268 -9.15 -2.01 -5.86
CA ASN A 268 -10.57 -2.21 -5.51
C ASN A 268 -10.76 -3.44 -4.63
N HIS A 269 -11.16 -3.26 -3.38
CA HIS A 269 -11.28 -4.36 -2.41
C HIS A 269 -12.43 -5.33 -2.73
N LYS A 270 -13.47 -4.92 -3.45
CA LYS A 270 -14.58 -5.82 -3.84
C LYS A 270 -14.09 -6.96 -4.74
N TYR A 271 -13.22 -6.65 -5.69
CA TYR A 271 -12.73 -7.57 -6.71
C TYR A 271 -11.33 -8.13 -6.42
N PHE A 272 -10.47 -7.38 -5.72
CA PHE A 272 -9.08 -7.71 -5.47
C PHE A 272 -8.80 -7.68 -3.96
N LYS A 273 -8.89 -8.85 -3.33
CA LYS A 273 -8.80 -8.99 -1.87
C LYS A 273 -7.37 -8.97 -1.33
N TYR A 274 -6.40 -9.27 -2.18
CA TYR A 274 -5.00 -9.37 -1.77
C TYR A 274 -4.42 -7.99 -1.44
N ASP A 275 -3.87 -7.86 -0.23
CA ASP A 275 -3.28 -6.61 0.25
C ASP A 275 -1.80 -6.53 -0.15
N HIS A 276 -1.48 -5.57 -1.03
CA HIS A 276 -0.12 -5.36 -1.52
C HIS A 276 0.76 -4.54 -0.57
N VAL A 277 0.21 -3.99 0.51
CA VAL A 277 0.99 -3.25 1.51
C VAL A 277 1.72 -4.20 2.44
N GLU A 278 1.01 -5.19 2.99
CA GLU A 278 1.56 -6.08 4.01
C GLU A 278 1.80 -7.51 3.51
N GLN A 279 0.83 -8.09 2.79
CA GLN A 279 0.92 -9.47 2.31
C GLN A 279 1.79 -9.60 1.05
N GLY A 280 1.79 -8.55 0.20
CA GLY A 280 2.47 -8.54 -1.08
C GLY A 280 3.98 -8.39 -0.93
N LYS A 281 4.73 -9.51 -1.05
CA LYS A 281 6.20 -9.46 -1.14
C LYS A 281 6.62 -9.49 -2.59
N ARG A 282 7.26 -8.40 -3.03
CA ARG A 282 7.67 -8.19 -4.42
C ARG A 282 9.13 -7.80 -4.47
N GLN A 283 9.80 -8.13 -5.59
CA GLN A 283 11.20 -7.77 -5.77
C GLN A 283 11.35 -6.24 -5.80
N VAL A 284 12.23 -5.70 -4.94
CA VAL A 284 12.31 -4.25 -4.72
C VAL A 284 13.22 -3.52 -5.70
N GLY A 285 14.06 -4.24 -6.43
CA GLY A 285 14.98 -3.65 -7.40
C GLY A 285 15.83 -2.54 -6.81
N SER A 286 16.09 -1.51 -7.60
CA SER A 286 16.97 -0.41 -7.20
C SER A 286 16.54 0.40 -5.98
N THR A 287 15.33 0.20 -5.42
CA THR A 287 14.96 0.83 -4.14
C THR A 287 15.73 0.23 -2.95
N PHE A 288 16.42 -0.89 -3.12
CA PHE A 288 17.30 -1.43 -2.08
C PHE A 288 18.68 -0.77 -2.03
N LYS A 289 19.13 -0.09 -3.10
CA LYS A 289 20.44 0.55 -3.17
C LYS A 289 20.75 1.51 -2.01
N PRO A 290 19.82 2.33 -1.51
CA PRO A 290 20.09 3.22 -0.39
C PRO A 290 20.63 2.52 0.85
N PHE A 291 20.22 1.25 1.11
CA PHE A 291 20.78 0.48 2.24
C PHE A 291 22.24 0.08 2.02
N VAL A 292 22.65 -0.16 0.77
CA VAL A 292 24.06 -0.43 0.41
C VAL A 292 24.89 0.84 0.61
N TYR A 293 24.40 1.98 0.12
CA TYR A 293 25.06 3.28 0.27
C TYR A 293 25.10 3.72 1.74
N ALA A 294 24.00 3.53 2.48
CA ALA A 294 23.94 3.83 3.90
C ALA A 294 24.97 3.01 4.69
N THR A 295 25.12 1.73 4.37
CA THR A 295 26.13 0.87 5.00
C THR A 295 27.55 1.38 4.70
N ALA A 296 27.82 1.76 3.46
CA ALA A 296 29.10 2.29 3.05
C ALA A 296 29.45 3.65 3.71
N ILE A 297 28.48 4.55 3.79
CA ILE A 297 28.61 5.83 4.48
C ILE A 297 28.86 5.61 5.98
N ASN A 298 28.04 4.78 6.61
CA ASN A 298 28.10 4.55 8.05
C ASN A 298 29.38 3.83 8.50
N GLN A 299 29.87 2.85 7.72
CA GLN A 299 31.05 2.07 8.08
C GLN A 299 32.37 2.65 7.60
N LEU A 300 32.39 3.17 6.37
CA LEU A 300 33.61 3.62 5.70
C LEU A 300 33.72 5.15 5.63
N ARG A 301 32.69 5.89 6.10
CA ARG A 301 32.58 7.36 6.06
C ARG A 301 32.79 7.92 4.64
N LEU A 302 32.29 7.21 3.62
CA LEU A 302 32.40 7.64 2.24
C LEU A 302 31.59 8.92 2.01
N SER A 303 32.21 9.88 1.32
CA SER A 303 31.55 11.12 0.91
C SER A 303 30.69 10.90 -0.34
N PRO A 304 29.52 11.59 -0.46
CA PRO A 304 28.79 11.71 -1.71
C PRO A 304 29.64 12.14 -2.91
N CYS A 305 30.74 12.85 -2.65
CA CYS A 305 31.64 13.40 -3.65
C CYS A 305 32.73 12.41 -4.09
N GLU A 306 32.90 11.33 -3.36
CA GLU A 306 33.94 10.33 -3.67
C GLU A 306 33.65 9.65 -5.00
N LYS A 307 34.65 9.56 -5.86
CA LYS A 307 34.53 9.06 -7.23
C LYS A 307 34.95 7.61 -7.33
N PHE A 308 34.23 6.87 -8.13
CA PHE A 308 34.48 5.47 -8.44
C PHE A 308 34.45 5.25 -9.95
N SER A 309 35.31 4.33 -10.42
CA SER A 309 35.35 3.96 -11.83
C SER A 309 34.03 3.31 -12.28
N ASN A 310 33.40 3.87 -13.32
CA ASN A 310 32.19 3.34 -13.94
C ASN A 310 32.53 2.35 -15.07
N THR A 311 33.33 1.34 -14.75
CA THR A 311 33.71 0.24 -15.65
C THR A 311 33.07 -1.06 -15.16
N PRO A 312 32.92 -2.07 -16.04
CA PRO A 312 32.44 -3.40 -15.61
C PRO A 312 33.21 -3.88 -14.38
N TYR A 313 32.47 -4.45 -13.43
CA TYR A 313 33.02 -4.92 -12.16
C TYR A 313 32.53 -6.33 -11.88
N THR A 314 33.47 -7.23 -11.58
CA THR A 314 33.18 -8.65 -11.33
C THR A 314 33.52 -9.01 -9.89
N ILE A 315 32.55 -9.54 -9.16
CA ILE A 315 32.77 -10.23 -7.89
C ILE A 315 33.09 -11.69 -8.23
N PRO A 316 34.28 -12.20 -7.88
CA PRO A 316 34.73 -13.52 -8.31
C PRO A 316 33.95 -14.67 -7.65
N LYS A 317 33.92 -15.82 -8.31
CA LYS A 317 33.39 -17.07 -7.75
C LYS A 317 34.02 -17.36 -6.38
N GLY A 318 33.22 -17.83 -5.44
CA GLY A 318 33.62 -18.17 -4.07
C GLY A 318 33.55 -16.97 -3.09
N ARG A 319 33.72 -15.73 -3.56
CA ARG A 319 33.58 -14.56 -2.69
C ARG A 319 32.13 -14.46 -2.21
N PHE A 320 31.93 -14.28 -0.92
CA PHE A 320 30.61 -14.33 -0.25
C PHE A 320 29.81 -15.62 -0.52
N GLY A 321 30.49 -16.72 -0.83
CA GLY A 321 29.86 -18.03 -1.09
C GLY A 321 29.12 -18.16 -2.42
N ILE A 322 29.27 -17.22 -3.37
CA ILE A 322 28.59 -17.32 -4.65
C ILE A 322 29.20 -18.44 -5.55
N PRO A 323 28.34 -19.26 -6.20
CA PRO A 323 28.82 -20.43 -7.00
C PRO A 323 29.40 -20.02 -8.36
N LYS A 324 29.09 -18.82 -8.85
CA LYS A 324 29.57 -18.27 -10.13
C LYS A 324 30.01 -16.82 -9.93
N ALA A 325 30.96 -16.35 -10.72
CA ALA A 325 31.33 -14.93 -10.78
C ALA A 325 30.11 -14.09 -11.17
N TRP A 326 29.98 -12.89 -10.56
CA TRP A 326 28.86 -12.00 -10.77
C TRP A 326 29.32 -10.65 -11.30
N THR A 327 28.84 -10.31 -12.50
CA THR A 327 29.18 -9.06 -13.21
C THR A 327 27.88 -8.36 -13.60
N PRO A 328 27.34 -7.44 -12.76
CA PRO A 328 26.12 -6.72 -13.10
C PRO A 328 26.38 -5.73 -14.24
N LYS A 329 25.41 -5.61 -15.14
CA LYS A 329 25.41 -4.61 -16.22
C LYS A 329 24.70 -3.34 -15.78
N ASN A 330 25.16 -2.17 -16.24
CA ASN A 330 24.42 -0.92 -16.13
C ASN A 330 23.22 -0.93 -17.09
N SER A 331 22.17 -0.17 -16.77
CA SER A 331 21.05 0.04 -17.69
C SER A 331 21.55 0.68 -18.99
N GLY A 332 21.17 0.10 -20.13
CA GLY A 332 21.64 0.54 -21.46
C GLY A 332 23.14 0.34 -21.68
N GLU A 333 23.82 -0.49 -20.86
CA GLU A 333 25.25 -0.83 -20.96
C GLU A 333 26.20 0.38 -21.06
N LYS A 334 25.82 1.51 -20.43
CA LYS A 334 26.62 2.75 -20.43
C LYS A 334 27.71 2.68 -19.37
N TYR A 335 28.94 2.77 -19.82
CA TYR A 335 30.16 2.74 -19.00
C TYR A 335 31.07 3.93 -19.35
N GLY A 336 32.13 4.10 -18.56
CA GLY A 336 33.22 5.03 -18.81
C GLY A 336 33.36 6.14 -17.76
N GLY A 337 34.61 6.62 -17.60
CA GLY A 337 34.95 7.66 -16.66
C GLY A 337 34.82 7.27 -15.19
N GLU A 338 34.97 8.29 -14.37
CA GLU A 338 34.68 8.24 -12.93
C GLU A 338 33.36 8.93 -12.62
N ILE A 339 32.62 8.42 -11.66
CA ILE A 339 31.32 8.95 -11.24
C ILE A 339 31.30 9.10 -9.72
N SER A 340 30.77 10.21 -9.22
CA SER A 340 30.60 10.39 -7.77
C SER A 340 29.50 9.50 -7.22
N LEU A 341 29.53 9.18 -5.91
CA LEU A 341 28.48 8.42 -5.25
C LEU A 341 27.11 9.11 -5.41
N LYS A 342 27.07 10.46 -5.32
CA LYS A 342 25.85 11.24 -5.52
C LYS A 342 25.24 11.01 -6.90
N GLU A 343 26.06 11.12 -7.93
CA GLU A 343 25.62 10.90 -9.31
C GLU A 343 25.27 9.42 -9.58
N ALA A 344 26.06 8.49 -9.01
CA ALA A 344 25.83 7.06 -9.18
C ALA A 344 24.49 6.60 -8.58
N LEU A 345 24.10 7.09 -7.40
CA LEU A 345 22.79 6.79 -6.82
C LEU A 345 21.67 7.51 -7.60
N ALA A 346 21.88 8.76 -7.99
CA ALA A 346 20.92 9.52 -8.78
C ALA A 346 20.56 8.82 -10.09
N LYS A 347 21.57 8.38 -10.84
CA LYS A 347 21.41 7.64 -12.11
C LYS A 347 21.18 6.13 -11.91
N SER A 348 21.18 5.67 -10.67
CA SER A 348 20.96 4.26 -10.31
C SER A 348 21.96 3.28 -10.95
N VAL A 349 23.24 3.66 -10.99
CA VAL A 349 24.34 2.89 -11.62
C VAL A 349 24.60 1.58 -10.87
N ASN A 350 24.56 0.43 -11.59
CA ASN A 350 24.65 -0.90 -11.00
C ASN A 350 26.06 -1.28 -10.58
N VAL A 351 27.06 -0.94 -11.39
CA VAL A 351 28.46 -1.32 -11.12
C VAL A 351 29.00 -0.63 -9.87
N ILE A 352 28.55 0.58 -9.55
CA ILE A 352 28.95 1.27 -8.32
C ILE A 352 28.33 0.58 -7.10
N SER A 353 27.07 0.18 -7.17
CA SER A 353 26.43 -0.60 -6.10
C SER A 353 27.13 -1.94 -5.87
N ALA A 354 27.63 -2.58 -6.95
CA ALA A 354 28.42 -3.82 -6.85
C ALA A 354 29.79 -3.59 -6.19
N ARG A 355 30.45 -2.46 -6.49
CA ARG A 355 31.71 -2.11 -5.80
C ARG A 355 31.48 -1.83 -4.32
N LEU A 356 30.43 -1.10 -3.99
CA LEU A 356 30.11 -0.77 -2.59
C LEU A 356 29.77 -2.03 -1.78
N ILE A 357 28.95 -2.95 -2.31
CA ILE A 357 28.61 -4.17 -1.56
C ILE A 357 29.80 -5.09 -1.39
N ASP A 358 30.75 -5.06 -2.31
CA ASP A 358 32.00 -5.80 -2.18
C ASP A 358 32.88 -5.23 -1.06
N MET A 359 32.87 -3.92 -0.86
CA MET A 359 33.60 -3.23 0.20
C MET A 359 32.98 -3.45 1.58
N VAL A 360 31.63 -3.36 1.69
CA VAL A 360 30.93 -3.41 2.99
C VAL A 360 30.38 -4.77 3.35
N THR A 361 30.41 -5.72 2.47
CA THR A 361 29.85 -7.08 2.52
C THR A 361 28.33 -7.16 2.47
N PRO A 362 27.76 -8.18 1.81
CA PRO A 362 26.31 -8.43 1.80
C PRO A 362 25.72 -8.67 3.19
N ALA A 363 26.50 -9.23 4.12
CA ALA A 363 26.06 -9.52 5.48
C ALA A 363 25.81 -8.23 6.28
N ASN A 364 26.69 -7.24 6.15
CA ASN A 364 26.53 -5.97 6.84
C ASN A 364 25.35 -5.15 6.29
N VAL A 365 25.16 -5.16 4.96
CA VAL A 365 23.98 -4.53 4.34
C VAL A 365 22.68 -5.19 4.81
N ALA A 366 22.65 -6.54 4.86
CA ALA A 366 21.50 -7.27 5.37
C ALA A 366 21.23 -6.97 6.86
N ARG A 367 22.27 -6.80 7.67
CA ARG A 367 22.15 -6.43 9.10
C ARG A 367 21.54 -5.05 9.24
N LEU A 368 22.05 -4.04 8.53
CA LEU A 368 21.51 -2.68 8.57
C LEU A 368 20.05 -2.66 8.12
N ALA A 369 19.70 -3.33 7.02
CA ALA A 369 18.34 -3.41 6.52
C ALA A 369 17.39 -4.06 7.55
N LYS A 370 17.85 -5.11 8.26
CA LYS A 370 17.08 -5.74 9.35
C LYS A 370 16.89 -4.79 10.53
N SER A 371 17.94 -4.07 10.94
CA SER A 371 17.81 -3.06 12.01
C SER A 371 16.82 -1.96 11.64
N ALA A 372 16.71 -1.63 10.35
CA ALA A 372 15.71 -0.70 9.83
C ALA A 372 14.28 -1.28 9.74
N GLY A 373 14.07 -2.54 10.16
CA GLY A 373 12.76 -3.17 10.30
C GLY A 373 12.36 -4.12 9.17
N ILE A 374 13.27 -4.51 8.30
CA ILE A 374 13.00 -5.52 7.28
C ILE A 374 13.06 -6.91 7.93
N GLU A 375 11.91 -7.54 8.12
CA GLU A 375 11.78 -8.87 8.75
C GLU A 375 11.94 -10.02 7.75
N SER A 376 11.62 -9.76 6.47
CA SER A 376 11.76 -10.72 5.39
C SER A 376 13.20 -11.21 5.26
N ARG A 377 13.35 -12.44 4.79
CA ARG A 377 14.69 -13.03 4.58
C ARG A 377 15.48 -12.26 3.53
N ILE A 378 16.63 -11.73 3.92
CA ILE A 378 17.60 -11.10 3.02
C ILE A 378 18.75 -12.09 2.79
N PRO A 379 18.97 -12.57 1.56
CA PRO A 379 20.10 -13.46 1.27
C PRO A 379 21.42 -12.71 1.42
N LYS A 380 22.44 -13.36 1.99
CA LYS A 380 23.80 -12.81 2.10
C LYS A 380 24.55 -12.94 0.76
N SER A 381 23.96 -12.47 -0.33
CA SER A 381 24.50 -12.54 -1.70
C SER A 381 24.74 -11.13 -2.25
N PRO A 382 25.81 -10.91 -3.05
CA PRO A 382 26.08 -9.60 -3.67
C PRO A 382 24.92 -9.05 -4.50
N SER A 383 24.07 -9.92 -5.07
CA SER A 383 22.93 -9.52 -5.90
C SER A 383 21.91 -8.65 -5.16
N ILE A 384 21.89 -8.65 -3.81
CA ILE A 384 21.04 -7.74 -3.05
C ILE A 384 21.38 -6.26 -3.30
N ALA A 385 22.60 -5.96 -3.76
CA ALA A 385 22.98 -4.61 -4.18
C ALA A 385 22.07 -4.03 -5.28
N LEU A 386 21.42 -4.90 -6.05
CA LEU A 386 20.47 -4.53 -7.09
C LEU A 386 19.01 -4.83 -6.68
N GLY A 387 18.80 -5.21 -5.42
CA GLY A 387 17.47 -5.47 -4.87
C GLY A 387 16.85 -6.79 -5.33
N SER A 388 17.65 -7.86 -5.47
CA SER A 388 17.17 -9.22 -5.73
C SER A 388 16.51 -9.86 -4.50
N VAL A 389 15.76 -9.08 -3.73
CA VAL A 389 15.05 -9.48 -2.50
C VAL A 389 13.57 -9.10 -2.62
N GLU A 390 12.70 -9.94 -2.07
CA GLU A 390 11.25 -9.72 -2.07
C GLU A 390 10.83 -9.21 -0.70
N LEU A 391 10.32 -7.98 -0.69
CA LEU A 391 9.89 -7.29 0.51
C LEU A 391 8.48 -6.75 0.34
N SER A 392 7.80 -6.50 1.46
CA SER A 392 6.50 -5.82 1.46
C SER A 392 6.68 -4.31 1.35
N LEU A 393 5.61 -3.64 0.93
CA LEU A 393 5.58 -2.18 0.90
C LEU A 393 5.67 -1.60 2.32
N MET A 394 5.10 -2.30 3.31
CA MET A 394 5.23 -1.96 4.74
C MET A 394 6.69 -1.93 5.18
N GLU A 395 7.44 -3.01 4.92
CA GLU A 395 8.85 -3.10 5.29
C GLU A 395 9.69 -2.00 4.63
N MET A 396 9.46 -1.77 3.33
CA MET A 396 10.22 -0.77 2.59
C MET A 396 9.91 0.66 3.06
N THR A 397 8.64 1.01 3.25
CA THR A 397 8.26 2.36 3.67
C THR A 397 8.73 2.64 5.11
N GLY A 398 8.60 1.68 6.02
CA GLY A 398 9.10 1.78 7.39
C GLY A 398 10.63 1.95 7.44
N ALA A 399 11.36 1.20 6.60
CA ALA A 399 12.82 1.32 6.54
C ALA A 399 13.28 2.65 5.94
N TYR A 400 12.56 3.21 4.97
CA TYR A 400 12.86 4.55 4.43
C TYR A 400 12.52 5.68 5.42
N ALA A 401 11.50 5.50 6.26
CA ALA A 401 11.17 6.45 7.33
C ALA A 401 12.34 6.65 8.30
N THR A 402 13.16 5.62 8.52
CA THR A 402 14.38 5.69 9.36
C THR A 402 15.35 6.79 8.88
N PHE A 403 15.51 6.97 7.57
CA PHE A 403 16.40 8.02 7.04
C PHE A 403 15.89 9.42 7.38
N ALA A 404 14.57 9.67 7.24
CA ALA A 404 13.96 10.96 7.58
C ALA A 404 13.92 11.22 9.11
N ASN A 405 13.97 10.17 9.90
CA ASN A 405 13.96 10.26 11.37
C ASN A 405 15.37 10.18 11.96
N LYS A 406 16.34 10.87 11.36
CA LYS A 406 17.71 11.02 11.87
C LYS A 406 18.40 9.67 12.18
N GLY A 407 18.06 8.63 11.42
CA GLY A 407 18.60 7.27 11.63
C GLY A 407 17.90 6.45 12.70
N MET A 408 16.90 7.00 13.36
CA MET A 408 16.08 6.30 14.35
C MET A 408 14.90 5.59 13.68
N ARG A 409 14.84 4.26 13.81
CA ARG A 409 13.66 3.49 13.43
C ARG A 409 12.57 3.63 14.48
N VAL A 410 11.37 3.93 14.04
CA VAL A 410 10.15 3.80 14.82
C VAL A 410 9.29 2.72 14.15
N GLU A 411 8.83 1.74 14.92
CA GLU A 411 8.01 0.65 14.40
C GLU A 411 6.69 1.20 13.83
N PRO A 412 6.30 0.84 12.57
CA PRO A 412 5.04 1.27 12.01
C PRO A 412 3.86 0.91 12.90
N ASN A 413 3.08 1.89 13.29
CA ASN A 413 1.96 1.74 14.21
C ASN A 413 0.65 2.19 13.59
N MET A 414 -0.36 1.32 13.66
CA MET A 414 -1.71 1.59 13.15
C MET A 414 -2.73 1.94 14.25
N LEU A 415 -2.37 1.67 15.52
CA LEU A 415 -3.27 1.83 16.67
C LEU A 415 -2.69 2.79 17.68
N LEU A 416 -3.52 3.68 18.20
CA LEU A 416 -3.19 4.52 19.36
C LEU A 416 -3.64 3.84 20.63
N ARG A 417 -4.93 3.51 20.75
CA ARG A 417 -5.50 2.86 21.92
C ARG A 417 -6.82 2.16 21.63
N ILE A 418 -7.23 1.29 22.55
CA ILE A 418 -8.54 0.65 22.58
C ILE A 418 -9.22 1.03 23.89
N GLU A 419 -10.45 1.52 23.80
CA GLU A 419 -11.31 1.83 24.95
C GLU A 419 -12.56 0.95 24.95
N ASP A 420 -13.13 0.71 26.11
CA ASP A 420 -14.46 0.14 26.25
C ASP A 420 -15.57 1.16 25.91
N LYS A 421 -16.81 0.73 25.97
CA LYS A 421 -17.98 1.61 25.71
C LYS A 421 -18.08 2.81 26.66
N ASN A 422 -17.50 2.71 27.87
CA ASN A 422 -17.54 3.72 28.90
C ASN A 422 -16.36 4.71 28.82
N GLY A 423 -15.37 4.43 27.97
CA GLY A 423 -14.15 5.23 27.81
C GLY A 423 -12.99 4.75 28.66
N THR A 424 -13.11 3.57 29.30
CA THR A 424 -11.99 2.97 30.02
C THR A 424 -10.96 2.48 29.02
N VAL A 425 -9.70 2.91 29.17
CA VAL A 425 -8.59 2.46 28.31
C VAL A 425 -8.27 1.00 28.62
N LEU A 426 -8.38 0.15 27.62
CA LEU A 426 -8.08 -1.29 27.70
C LEU A 426 -6.67 -1.60 27.20
N ALA A 427 -6.15 -0.83 26.29
CA ALA A 427 -4.78 -0.94 25.79
C ALA A 427 -4.32 0.37 25.15
N ASP A 428 -3.04 0.71 25.37
CA ASP A 428 -2.30 1.75 24.65
C ASP A 428 -1.18 1.11 23.82
N PHE A 429 -0.88 1.71 22.65
CA PHE A 429 0.10 1.17 21.71
C PHE A 429 1.22 2.18 21.49
N THR A 430 2.34 1.97 22.16
CA THR A 430 3.56 2.77 21.97
C THR A 430 4.52 2.00 21.06
N PRO A 431 4.93 2.56 19.92
CA PRO A 431 5.84 1.89 19.00
C PRO A 431 7.24 1.74 19.60
N LYS A 432 7.92 0.63 19.26
CA LYS A 432 9.33 0.43 19.62
C LYS A 432 10.22 1.31 18.75
N THR A 433 11.30 1.79 19.34
CA THR A 433 12.30 2.62 18.66
C THR A 433 13.69 1.99 18.84
N ASN A 434 14.53 2.12 17.82
CA ASN A 434 15.94 1.75 17.88
C ASN A 434 16.78 2.59 16.94
N GLU A 435 18.03 2.83 17.29
CA GLU A 435 19.00 3.46 16.42
C GLU A 435 19.47 2.46 15.36
N VAL A 436 19.51 2.91 14.08
CA VAL A 436 19.97 2.12 12.93
C VAL A 436 21.23 2.74 12.32
N LEU A 437 21.24 4.06 12.24
CA LEU A 437 22.30 4.89 11.68
C LEU A 437 22.56 6.09 12.60
N SER A 438 23.80 6.60 12.58
CA SER A 438 24.03 7.93 13.15
C SER A 438 23.23 8.99 12.39
N GLU A 439 22.87 10.09 13.08
CA GLU A 439 22.16 11.23 12.48
C GLU A 439 22.93 11.77 11.26
N GLU A 440 24.27 11.89 11.35
CA GLU A 440 25.14 12.28 10.24
C GLU A 440 24.97 11.34 9.03
N SER A 441 25.05 10.01 9.26
CA SER A 441 24.93 9.03 8.17
C SER A 441 23.56 9.07 7.51
N ALA A 442 22.49 9.21 8.29
CA ALA A 442 21.13 9.34 7.79
C ALA A 442 20.97 10.60 6.94
N TYR A 443 21.49 11.75 7.41
CA TYR A 443 21.49 13.01 6.66
C TYR A 443 22.24 12.90 5.33
N VAL A 444 23.43 12.30 5.33
CA VAL A 444 24.22 12.09 4.10
C VAL A 444 23.48 11.20 3.09
N VAL A 445 22.76 10.17 3.56
CA VAL A 445 21.92 9.34 2.70
C VAL A 445 20.76 10.15 2.10
N LEU A 446 20.11 11.02 2.88
CA LEU A 446 19.06 11.91 2.38
C LEU A 446 19.59 12.87 1.29
N GLU A 447 20.80 13.42 1.46
CA GLU A 447 21.45 14.25 0.43
C GLU A 447 21.68 13.48 -0.88
N LEU A 448 22.05 12.21 -0.81
CA LEU A 448 22.15 11.34 -1.98
C LEU A 448 20.77 11.11 -2.63
N LEU A 449 19.73 10.86 -1.83
CA LEU A 449 18.38 10.59 -2.29
C LEU A 449 17.72 11.85 -2.89
N LYS A 450 18.04 13.06 -2.42
CA LYS A 450 17.64 14.33 -3.07
C LYS A 450 18.20 14.41 -4.48
N GLY A 451 19.43 13.95 -4.71
CA GLY A 451 20.03 13.87 -6.04
C GLY A 451 19.20 13.05 -7.04
N VAL A 452 18.53 12.00 -6.59
CA VAL A 452 17.66 11.15 -7.44
C VAL A 452 16.49 11.94 -8.00
N THR A 453 15.88 12.82 -7.20
CA THR A 453 14.70 13.60 -7.61
C THR A 453 15.05 14.90 -8.34
N THR A 454 16.27 15.41 -8.17
CA THR A 454 16.71 16.67 -8.82
C THR A 454 17.38 16.45 -10.18
N ALA A 455 18.20 15.39 -10.33
CA ALA A 455 18.99 15.17 -11.54
C ALA A 455 19.09 13.68 -11.94
N GLY A 456 18.27 12.83 -11.34
CA GLY A 456 18.33 11.39 -11.53
C GLY A 456 17.05 10.76 -12.06
N SER A 457 16.84 9.50 -11.71
CA SER A 457 15.71 8.69 -12.19
C SER A 457 14.33 9.19 -11.71
N GLY A 458 14.27 10.07 -10.72
CA GLY A 458 13.06 10.72 -10.21
C GLY A 458 12.86 12.17 -10.70
N VAL A 459 13.65 12.65 -11.67
CA VAL A 459 13.62 14.04 -12.15
C VAL A 459 12.26 14.50 -12.68
N ARG A 460 11.39 13.56 -13.05
CA ARG A 460 10.00 13.84 -13.47
C ARG A 460 9.19 14.61 -12.42
N LEU A 461 9.58 14.57 -11.16
CA LEU A 461 8.96 15.40 -10.11
C LEU A 461 9.24 16.90 -10.30
N ARG A 462 10.31 17.27 -11.03
CA ARG A 462 10.84 18.64 -11.18
C ARG A 462 10.65 19.22 -12.57
N THR A 463 10.76 18.37 -13.60
CA THR A 463 10.79 18.84 -14.99
C THR A 463 9.40 19.11 -15.54
N SER A 464 9.30 20.06 -16.47
CA SER A 464 8.14 20.32 -17.31
C SER A 464 8.32 19.80 -18.75
N ALA A 465 9.39 19.04 -19.03
CA ALA A 465 9.68 18.51 -20.36
C ALA A 465 8.59 17.57 -20.87
N HIS A 466 8.17 17.76 -22.13
CA HIS A 466 6.94 17.23 -22.71
C HIS A 466 6.95 15.75 -23.12
N TYR A 467 8.04 15.02 -23.01
CA TYR A 467 8.22 13.66 -23.56
C TYR A 467 7.30 12.57 -22.99
N TYR A 468 6.58 12.86 -21.89
CA TYR A 468 5.89 11.82 -21.12
C TYR A 468 4.42 12.15 -20.80
N LYS A 469 3.83 13.15 -21.48
CA LYS A 469 2.53 13.75 -21.09
C LYS A 469 1.38 12.74 -20.98
N ASP A 470 1.32 11.76 -21.84
CA ASP A 470 0.12 10.94 -21.96
C ASP A 470 0.04 9.81 -20.94
N ILE A 471 1.15 9.07 -20.73
CA ILE A 471 1.17 7.96 -19.80
C ILE A 471 1.39 8.40 -18.33
N ILE A 472 2.02 9.57 -18.13
CA ILE A 472 2.32 10.08 -16.79
C ILE A 472 1.21 11.02 -16.34
N THR A 473 0.25 10.47 -15.62
CA THR A 473 -0.94 11.16 -15.15
C THR A 473 -0.59 12.39 -14.30
N GLY A 474 -1.22 13.53 -14.59
CA GLY A 474 -1.05 14.78 -13.84
C GLY A 474 0.27 15.52 -14.05
N PHE A 475 1.08 15.09 -15.03
CA PHE A 475 2.31 15.77 -15.39
C PHE A 475 2.03 17.11 -16.13
N PRO A 476 2.83 18.19 -15.90
CA PRO A 476 4.00 18.27 -15.01
C PRO A 476 3.63 18.45 -13.54
N TYR A 477 4.50 17.92 -12.65
CA TYR A 477 4.28 18.04 -11.21
C TYR A 477 4.89 19.30 -10.61
N GLU A 478 6.07 19.71 -11.08
CA GLU A 478 6.77 20.96 -10.76
C GLU A 478 7.01 21.19 -9.26
N PHE A 479 7.31 20.12 -8.51
CA PHE A 479 7.70 20.25 -7.12
C PHE A 479 9.02 21.01 -6.99
N THR A 480 9.05 22.03 -6.14
CA THR A 480 10.24 22.86 -5.87
C THR A 480 10.91 22.52 -4.53
N ASN A 481 10.15 22.00 -3.58
CA ASN A 481 10.64 21.64 -2.25
C ASN A 481 11.62 20.46 -2.28
N PRO A 482 12.52 20.33 -1.28
CA PRO A 482 13.39 19.17 -1.15
C PRO A 482 12.58 17.86 -0.99
N ILE A 483 12.91 16.87 -1.82
CA ILE A 483 12.32 15.54 -1.77
C ILE A 483 13.44 14.52 -1.91
N ALA A 484 13.61 13.65 -0.94
CA ALA A 484 14.47 12.49 -1.04
C ALA A 484 13.67 11.33 -1.64
N GLY A 485 14.23 10.59 -2.60
CA GLY A 485 13.46 9.49 -3.19
C GLY A 485 14.31 8.50 -3.98
N LYS A 486 13.70 7.37 -4.32
CA LYS A 486 14.32 6.34 -5.16
C LYS A 486 13.30 5.60 -5.99
N THR A 487 13.58 5.50 -7.30
CA THR A 487 12.83 4.63 -8.21
C THR A 487 13.37 3.21 -8.14
N GLY A 488 12.50 2.24 -8.29
CA GLY A 488 12.82 0.83 -8.47
C GLY A 488 12.16 0.29 -9.73
N THR A 489 12.91 -0.50 -10.47
CA THR A 489 12.42 -1.27 -11.61
C THR A 489 13.11 -2.61 -11.54
N THR A 490 12.35 -3.69 -11.64
CA THR A 490 12.90 -5.04 -11.66
C THR A 490 13.18 -5.49 -13.09
N GLN A 491 13.83 -6.64 -13.22
CA GLN A 491 14.06 -7.26 -14.53
C GLN A 491 12.72 -7.45 -15.27
N ASN A 492 12.69 -7.25 -16.57
CA ASN A 492 11.53 -7.35 -17.43
C ASN A 492 10.36 -6.44 -16.98
N GLN A 493 10.64 -5.35 -16.26
CA GLN A 493 9.66 -4.36 -15.82
C GLN A 493 8.47 -4.95 -15.01
N THR A 494 8.67 -6.06 -14.32
CA THR A 494 7.60 -6.78 -13.60
C THR A 494 7.09 -6.03 -12.37
N ASP A 495 7.95 -5.20 -11.77
CA ASP A 495 7.65 -4.42 -10.58
C ASP A 495 8.19 -2.99 -10.73
N GLY A 496 7.32 -2.03 -10.61
CA GLY A 496 7.65 -0.61 -10.50
C GLY A 496 7.50 -0.13 -9.07
N TRP A 497 8.53 0.56 -8.55
CA TRP A 497 8.54 1.12 -7.21
C TRP A 497 8.90 2.60 -7.23
N PHE A 498 8.31 3.35 -6.32
CA PHE A 498 8.81 4.67 -5.94
C PHE A 498 8.72 4.85 -4.43
N MET A 499 9.86 5.18 -3.82
CA MET A 499 9.95 5.55 -2.42
C MET A 499 10.27 7.04 -2.36
N GLY A 500 9.38 7.84 -1.79
CA GLY A 500 9.57 9.28 -1.65
C GLY A 500 9.44 9.70 -0.19
N VAL A 501 10.34 10.58 0.25
CA VAL A 501 10.47 10.98 1.64
C VAL A 501 10.61 12.50 1.73
N VAL A 502 9.88 13.09 2.64
CA VAL A 502 10.01 14.48 3.09
C VAL A 502 10.19 14.48 4.61
N PRO A 503 10.54 15.59 5.29
CA PRO A 503 10.95 15.55 6.70
C PRO A 503 10.00 14.81 7.64
N ASN A 504 8.70 14.93 7.44
CA ASN A 504 7.70 14.33 8.33
C ASN A 504 6.73 13.35 7.62
N LEU A 505 7.08 12.88 6.41
CA LEU A 505 6.30 11.87 5.71
C LEU A 505 7.17 10.99 4.81
N ALA A 506 7.10 9.68 5.00
CA ALA A 506 7.66 8.67 4.11
C ALA A 506 6.52 7.95 3.40
N THR A 507 6.56 7.92 2.05
CA THR A 507 5.50 7.29 1.25
C THR A 507 6.11 6.38 0.21
N GLY A 508 5.67 5.12 0.22
CA GLY A 508 6.03 4.12 -0.78
C GLY A 508 4.86 3.79 -1.69
N VAL A 509 5.17 3.55 -2.97
CA VAL A 509 4.23 3.07 -3.98
C VAL A 509 4.84 1.91 -4.73
N TRP A 510 4.05 0.85 -4.91
CA TRP A 510 4.36 -0.28 -5.76
C TRP A 510 3.27 -0.45 -6.82
N THR A 511 3.67 -0.86 -8.03
CA THR A 511 2.77 -1.19 -9.14
C THR A 511 3.34 -2.37 -9.94
N GLY A 512 2.48 -3.30 -10.36
CA GLY A 512 2.88 -4.46 -11.17
C GLY A 512 1.70 -5.36 -11.53
N GLY A 513 1.95 -6.43 -12.27
CA GLY A 513 0.97 -7.47 -12.54
C GLY A 513 0.78 -8.42 -11.35
N GLU A 514 -0.32 -9.18 -11.37
CA GLU A 514 -0.51 -10.27 -10.39
C GLU A 514 0.58 -11.35 -10.56
N ASP A 515 0.81 -11.78 -11.79
CA ASP A 515 1.92 -12.65 -12.14
C ASP A 515 3.09 -11.83 -12.70
N ARG A 516 4.33 -12.28 -12.49
CA ARG A 516 5.52 -11.55 -12.96
C ARG A 516 5.65 -11.48 -14.48
N ALA A 517 5.08 -12.43 -15.18
CA ALA A 517 5.04 -12.41 -16.64
C ALA A 517 4.03 -11.41 -17.23
N VAL A 518 3.25 -10.73 -16.36
CA VAL A 518 2.35 -9.64 -16.75
C VAL A 518 3.06 -8.32 -16.49
N HIS A 519 3.65 -7.74 -17.51
CA HIS A 519 4.46 -6.53 -17.43
C HIS A 519 4.42 -5.76 -18.76
N PHE A 520 4.91 -4.54 -18.78
CA PHE A 520 5.13 -3.78 -20.01
C PHE A 520 6.33 -4.36 -20.77
N GLU A 521 6.27 -4.34 -22.09
CA GLU A 521 7.38 -4.77 -22.94
C GLU A 521 8.56 -3.80 -22.85
N ASN A 522 8.26 -2.49 -22.85
CA ASN A 522 9.26 -1.44 -22.89
C ASN A 522 9.53 -0.82 -21.52
N ILE A 523 10.80 -0.46 -21.30
CA ILE A 523 11.25 0.21 -20.08
C ILE A 523 10.62 1.60 -19.90
N ALA A 524 10.26 2.28 -21.00
CA ALA A 524 9.66 3.62 -20.93
C ALA A 524 8.33 3.60 -20.16
N GLU A 525 7.50 2.61 -20.41
CA GLU A 525 6.20 2.39 -19.79
C GLU A 525 6.34 1.63 -18.45
N GLY A 526 7.22 0.61 -18.41
CA GLY A 526 7.34 -0.33 -17.29
C GLY A 526 8.32 0.07 -16.20
N GLN A 527 8.97 1.23 -16.28
CA GLN A 527 9.85 1.68 -15.19
C GLN A 527 9.08 2.28 -14.00
N GLY A 528 9.66 2.21 -12.81
CA GLY A 528 9.06 2.76 -11.58
C GLY A 528 8.73 4.26 -11.66
N ALA A 529 9.49 5.02 -12.46
CA ALA A 529 9.22 6.42 -12.74
C ALA A 529 7.94 6.66 -13.59
N THR A 530 7.41 5.63 -14.25
CA THR A 530 6.14 5.66 -14.98
C THR A 530 5.03 4.95 -14.20
N MET A 531 5.34 3.78 -13.62
CA MET A 531 4.33 2.95 -12.97
C MET A 531 3.91 3.45 -11.59
N SER A 532 4.83 4.00 -10.79
CA SER A 532 4.59 4.29 -9.37
C SER A 532 4.81 5.74 -8.95
N LEU A 533 5.83 6.43 -9.52
CA LEU A 533 6.10 7.82 -9.19
C LEU A 533 4.90 8.75 -9.44
N PRO A 534 4.09 8.60 -10.51
CA PRO A 534 2.91 9.44 -10.72
C PRO A 534 1.88 9.33 -9.60
N THR A 535 1.61 8.14 -9.09
CA THR A 535 0.71 7.94 -7.95
C THR A 535 1.20 8.70 -6.71
N TRP A 536 2.52 8.61 -6.43
CA TRP A 536 3.13 9.36 -5.33
C TRP A 536 2.97 10.87 -5.55
N ALA A 537 3.25 11.35 -6.75
CA ALA A 537 3.17 12.78 -7.06
C ALA A 537 1.74 13.34 -6.95
N LEU A 538 0.75 12.62 -7.47
CA LEU A 538 -0.67 12.98 -7.34
C LEU A 538 -1.11 13.02 -5.87
N PHE A 539 -0.70 12.04 -5.07
CA PHE A 539 -0.96 12.01 -3.64
C PHE A 539 -0.35 13.23 -2.95
N MET A 540 0.93 13.51 -3.18
CA MET A 540 1.63 14.64 -2.52
C MET A 540 1.10 16.00 -2.97
N LYS A 541 0.66 16.17 -4.23
CA LYS A 541 -0.02 17.41 -4.66
C LYS A 541 -1.26 17.70 -3.81
N LYS A 542 -2.09 16.68 -3.56
CA LYS A 542 -3.30 16.81 -2.73
C LYS A 542 -2.94 17.06 -1.26
N VAL A 543 -1.94 16.36 -0.75
CA VAL A 543 -1.46 16.50 0.63
C VAL A 543 -0.89 17.90 0.88
N TYR A 544 -0.10 18.46 -0.04
CA TYR A 544 0.43 19.82 0.09
C TYR A 544 -0.63 20.91 -0.10
N ALA A 545 -1.67 20.64 -0.87
CA ALA A 545 -2.80 21.55 -1.02
C ALA A 545 -3.64 21.68 0.26
N ASP A 546 -3.65 20.63 1.10
CA ASP A 546 -4.32 20.66 2.41
C ASP A 546 -3.32 21.08 3.51
N THR A 547 -3.17 22.38 3.69
CA THR A 547 -2.22 22.94 4.67
C THR A 547 -2.50 22.53 6.11
N THR A 548 -3.72 22.05 6.42
CA THR A 548 -4.09 21.59 7.77
C THR A 548 -3.43 20.24 8.14
N LEU A 549 -2.85 19.53 7.17
CA LEU A 549 -2.08 18.32 7.40
C LEU A 549 -0.66 18.59 7.92
N ASN A 550 -0.17 19.83 7.80
CA ASN A 550 1.15 20.27 8.27
C ASN A 550 2.31 19.41 7.73
N ILE A 551 2.22 18.96 6.46
CA ILE A 551 3.30 18.20 5.83
C ILE A 551 4.37 19.17 5.33
N SER A 552 5.61 18.96 5.84
CA SER A 552 6.73 19.86 5.61
C SER A 552 7.14 19.94 4.14
N GLN A 553 7.39 21.15 3.68
CA GLN A 553 8.03 21.47 2.40
C GLN A 553 9.45 22.02 2.60
N GLU A 554 9.90 22.07 3.83
CA GLU A 554 11.27 22.51 4.20
C GLU A 554 12.31 21.42 3.86
N ASP A 555 13.59 21.77 3.94
CA ASP A 555 14.67 20.78 3.82
C ASP A 555 14.78 19.92 5.08
N PHE A 556 15.45 18.79 4.95
CA PHE A 556 15.78 17.95 6.08
C PHE A 556 16.71 18.69 7.04
N GLU A 557 16.45 18.56 8.33
CA GLU A 557 17.27 19.17 9.37
C GLU A 557 18.71 18.69 9.26
N LYS A 558 19.63 19.62 9.14
CA LYS A 558 21.05 19.33 9.09
C LYS A 558 21.57 19.12 10.52
N PRO A 559 22.29 18.01 10.81
CA PRO A 559 22.94 17.81 12.09
C PRO A 559 23.90 18.96 12.45
N GLU A 560 24.08 19.23 13.75
CA GLU A 560 25.03 20.23 14.23
C GLU A 560 26.45 19.97 13.69
N TYR A 561 26.81 18.69 13.61
CA TYR A 561 28.11 18.27 13.06
C TYR A 561 27.92 17.32 11.89
N VAL A 562 28.51 17.67 10.75
CA VAL A 562 28.62 16.82 9.57
C VAL A 562 30.07 16.84 9.12
N GLY A 563 30.83 15.80 9.48
CA GLY A 563 32.23 15.64 9.12
C GLY A 563 32.46 15.02 7.73
N ILE A 564 31.38 14.54 7.08
CA ILE A 564 31.39 13.99 5.71
C ILE A 564 31.04 15.12 4.74
N ASP A 565 31.93 15.39 3.76
CA ASP A 565 31.67 16.40 2.74
C ASP A 565 30.49 16.01 1.84
N THR A 566 29.42 16.83 1.81
CA THR A 566 28.23 16.67 0.96
C THR A 566 28.20 17.68 -0.20
N ASN A 567 29.11 18.63 -0.26
CA ASN A 567 29.10 19.80 -1.18
C ASN A 567 30.05 19.65 -2.37
N CYS A 568 30.04 18.55 -3.07
CA CYS A 568 30.92 18.20 -4.18
C CYS A 568 31.26 19.39 -5.11
N GLY A 569 32.31 20.19 -4.82
CA GLY A 569 32.83 21.24 -5.69
C GLY A 569 32.73 22.67 -5.18
N LYS A 570 32.41 22.93 -3.91
CA LYS A 570 32.56 24.23 -3.25
C LYS A 570 33.55 24.09 -2.11
N GLU A 571 34.69 24.75 -2.23
CA GLU A 571 35.86 24.91 -1.34
C GLU A 571 36.11 23.89 -0.20
N PRO A 572 37.33 23.44 0.02
CA PRO A 572 37.62 22.41 1.04
C PRO A 572 37.39 22.98 2.44
N VAL A 573 36.54 22.32 3.19
CA VAL A 573 36.48 22.44 4.64
C VAL A 573 37.84 21.99 5.21
N ASN A 574 38.43 22.83 6.06
CA ASN A 574 39.72 22.76 6.68
C ASN A 574 40.22 21.34 7.00
N LYS A 575 41.41 20.97 6.50
CA LYS A 575 41.98 19.60 6.56
C LYS A 575 42.51 19.18 7.94
N GLU A 576 42.20 19.86 9.02
CA GLU A 576 42.88 19.64 10.31
C GLU A 576 42.34 18.51 11.21
N ASN A 577 41.27 17.81 10.82
CA ASN A 577 40.80 16.67 11.63
C ASN A 577 40.63 15.38 10.81
N LYS A 578 41.73 14.79 10.37
CA LYS A 578 41.75 13.38 9.95
C LYS A 578 41.64 12.47 11.19
N ILE A 579 40.44 12.13 11.58
CA ILE A 579 40.20 11.03 12.51
C ILE A 579 40.62 9.72 11.82
N LYS A 580 41.50 8.98 12.48
CA LYS A 580 42.05 7.71 12.01
C LYS A 580 40.92 6.74 11.67
N LYS A 581 40.96 6.13 10.48
CA LYS A 581 40.12 5.01 10.09
C LYS A 581 40.20 3.93 11.16
N ARG A 582 39.07 3.53 11.75
CA ARG A 582 39.04 2.31 12.57
C ARG A 582 39.29 1.09 11.65
N PRO A 583 40.14 0.17 12.07
CA PRO A 583 40.34 -1.09 11.32
C PRO A 583 39.04 -1.90 11.29
N PRO A 584 38.87 -2.80 10.30
CA PRO A 584 37.75 -3.73 10.27
C PRO A 584 37.73 -4.54 11.59
N VAL A 585 36.57 -4.65 12.19
CA VAL A 585 36.37 -5.55 13.30
C VAL A 585 36.30 -6.96 12.72
N ASP A 586 37.32 -7.77 12.99
CA ASP A 586 37.28 -9.22 12.76
C ASP A 586 36.23 -9.82 13.70
N ASP A 587 35.18 -10.35 13.13
CA ASP A 587 34.07 -10.98 13.86
C ASP A 587 34.21 -12.50 13.75
N ASP A 588 35.12 -13.04 14.57
CA ASP A 588 35.10 -14.46 14.98
C ASP A 588 34.66 -14.52 16.44
N THR A 589 33.37 -14.41 16.67
CA THR A 589 32.72 -14.94 17.87
C THR A 589 31.30 -15.37 17.55
N ASP A 590 31.11 -16.68 17.56
CA ASP A 590 29.83 -17.39 17.65
C ASP A 590 28.96 -16.85 18.80
N PHE A 591 27.74 -16.43 18.44
CA PHE A 591 26.52 -16.60 19.27
C PHE A 591 25.30 -16.58 18.35
#